data_ace19a48833283863cf84719bb72ab4e
#
_entry.id   ace19a48833283863cf84719bb72ab4e
#
_cell.length_a   1.000
_cell.length_b   1.000
_cell.length_c   1.000
_cell.angle_alpha   90.00
_cell.angle_beta   90.00
_cell.angle_gamma   90.00
#
_symmetry.space_group_name_H-M   'P 1'
#
loop_
_entity.id
_entity.type
_entity.pdbx_description
1 polymer ?
#
loop_
_entity_poly.entity_id
_entity_poly.type
_entity_poly.pdbx_seq_one_letter_code
_entity_poly.pdbx_strand_id
1 'polypeptide(L)'
;TGELGDDIYSFSMEFDGQTMKFPMTYQEFTDMGWELSSSEDPDTKVSTNSYGMLTFNKGASSVYADVINLGINEVGLEDCLIGGISVDGSYDVDLTAVSVKLPGDIELGKATLDDIKAAYGEPSDTYEGDLYTKLTYEKDSYQEVELSVFKDDNTLKEVDMRNFEEPEDYDKGTVSDEVPDIVTSYEAPTALGDDMMDTAVEYMGDLYSLPAPVSAFTANGWEIQDAEDTPYVEGGGIAFIDMMKNNQSIHFSVYNETENATALENCFVRELSFATYDPESIAMKLSGDITLGADKAELIKMADEKGYISEENDDYLRIYPNKDSKIRNYVEFWFNKDEDSNKAASVTAHHE
;
A
#
# COMPACT_ATOMS: atom_id res chain seq x y z
N THR A 1 22.27 9.46 26.95
CA THR A 1 21.05 10.13 27.40
C THR A 1 21.15 11.58 26.99
N GLY A 2 20.49 11.96 25.90
CA GLY A 2 20.37 13.35 25.47
C GLY A 2 19.41 14.12 26.38
N GLU A 3 19.60 15.42 26.56
CA GLU A 3 18.61 16.29 27.19
C GLU A 3 17.37 16.35 26.28
N LEU A 4 16.17 16.28 26.88
CA LEU A 4 14.92 16.24 26.13
C LEU A 4 14.59 17.57 25.41
N GLY A 5 15.19 18.69 25.86
CA GLY A 5 14.93 20.02 25.29
C GLY A 5 13.53 20.55 25.58
N ASP A 6 13.14 21.63 24.91
CA ASP A 6 11.87 22.33 25.10
C ASP A 6 10.94 22.25 23.86
N ASP A 7 11.42 21.76 22.73
CA ASP A 7 10.70 21.74 21.47
C ASP A 7 9.94 20.45 21.25
N ILE A 8 8.62 20.49 21.19
CA ILE A 8 7.76 19.33 20.91
C ILE A 8 8.03 18.75 19.52
N TYR A 9 8.43 19.58 18.55
CA TYR A 9 8.78 19.17 17.19
C TYR A 9 10.19 18.55 17.07
N SER A 10 10.88 18.35 18.21
CA SER A 10 12.06 17.48 18.27
C SER A 10 11.70 16.00 18.12
N PHE A 11 10.41 15.66 18.28
CA PHE A 11 9.88 14.31 18.28
C PHE A 11 10.65 13.37 19.21
N SER A 12 10.90 13.85 20.42
CA SER A 12 11.60 13.11 21.47
C SER A 12 10.73 12.95 22.71
N MET A 13 10.96 11.86 23.44
CA MET A 13 10.37 11.62 24.76
C MET A 13 11.34 10.87 25.64
N GLU A 14 11.14 10.98 26.94
CA GLU A 14 11.81 10.17 27.94
C GLU A 14 10.81 9.15 28.51
N PHE A 15 11.16 7.88 28.46
CA PHE A 15 10.42 6.80 29.10
C PHE A 15 11.30 6.14 30.16
N ASP A 16 10.92 6.25 31.41
CA ASP A 16 11.64 5.71 32.57
C ASP A 16 13.15 6.05 32.56
N GLY A 17 13.48 7.33 32.31
CA GLY A 17 14.84 7.85 32.28
C GLY A 17 15.65 7.55 31.02
N GLN A 18 15.04 6.92 29.99
CA GLN A 18 15.65 6.70 28.69
C GLN A 18 15.01 7.62 27.65
N THR A 19 15.83 8.44 27.00
CA THR A 19 15.38 9.36 25.95
C THR A 19 15.35 8.67 24.61
N MET A 20 14.21 8.74 23.93
CA MET A 20 13.98 8.29 22.55
C MET A 20 13.79 9.52 21.68
N LYS A 21 14.22 9.43 20.42
CA LYS A 21 13.95 10.44 19.38
C LYS A 21 13.57 9.73 18.09
N PHE A 22 12.45 10.12 17.51
CA PHE A 22 11.91 9.49 16.31
C PHE A 22 12.23 10.30 15.05
N PRO A 23 12.47 9.65 13.90
CA PRO A 23 12.61 8.20 13.77
C PRO A 23 13.93 7.68 14.37
N MET A 24 13.93 6.42 14.79
CA MET A 24 15.10 5.68 15.23
C MET A 24 15.11 4.27 14.62
N THR A 25 16.22 3.56 14.63
CA THR A 25 16.26 2.18 14.10
C THR A 25 15.49 1.22 15.03
N TYR A 26 14.95 0.15 14.46
CA TYR A 26 14.34 -0.94 15.21
C TYR A 26 15.32 -1.51 16.28
N GLN A 27 16.59 -1.64 15.91
CA GLN A 27 17.64 -2.12 16.82
C GLN A 27 17.86 -1.18 18.01
N GLU A 28 17.95 0.14 17.79
CA GLU A 28 18.08 1.11 18.88
C GLU A 28 16.89 1.04 19.84
N PHE A 29 15.68 0.87 19.33
CA PHE A 29 14.47 0.73 20.12
C PHE A 29 14.48 -0.55 20.97
N THR A 30 14.85 -1.67 20.39
CA THR A 30 14.94 -2.95 21.09
C THR A 30 16.10 -2.98 22.11
N ASP A 31 17.22 -2.32 21.82
CA ASP A 31 18.35 -2.17 22.76
C ASP A 31 17.98 -1.38 24.01
N MET A 32 16.92 -0.55 23.94
CA MET A 32 16.34 0.12 25.11
C MET A 32 15.47 -0.80 25.97
N GLY A 33 15.33 -2.06 25.59
CA GLY A 33 14.58 -3.09 26.32
C GLY A 33 13.11 -3.20 25.92
N TRP A 34 12.73 -2.64 24.76
CA TRP A 34 11.43 -2.89 24.16
C TRP A 34 11.44 -4.22 23.41
N GLU A 35 10.46 -5.06 23.64
CA GLU A 35 10.32 -6.37 23.03
C GLU A 35 9.01 -6.41 22.24
N LEU A 36 9.03 -6.95 21.03
CA LEU A 36 7.84 -7.20 20.22
C LEU A 36 6.87 -8.09 21.02
N SER A 37 5.61 -7.70 21.11
CA SER A 37 4.61 -8.49 21.82
C SER A 37 4.48 -9.89 21.19
N SER A 38 4.27 -10.90 22.03
CA SER A 38 4.03 -12.28 21.57
C SER A 38 2.70 -12.45 20.79
N SER A 39 1.86 -11.42 20.77
CA SER A 39 0.65 -11.38 19.92
C SER A 39 0.94 -10.94 18.50
N GLU A 40 2.10 -10.37 18.24
CA GLU A 40 2.54 -9.92 16.92
C GLU A 40 3.33 -11.03 16.21
N ASP A 41 3.33 -11.00 14.89
CA ASP A 41 4.12 -11.92 14.07
C ASP A 41 5.54 -11.35 13.86
N PRO A 42 6.59 -12.01 14.35
CA PRO A 42 7.96 -11.54 14.16
C PRO A 42 8.45 -11.62 12.70
N ASP A 43 7.80 -12.42 11.86
CA ASP A 43 8.11 -12.56 10.44
C ASP A 43 7.34 -11.53 9.56
N THR A 44 6.66 -10.56 10.20
CA THR A 44 5.96 -9.48 9.50
C THR A 44 6.89 -8.76 8.54
N LYS A 45 6.45 -8.60 7.29
CA LYS A 45 7.09 -7.76 6.29
C LYS A 45 6.38 -6.40 6.21
N VAL A 46 7.16 -5.36 6.01
CA VAL A 46 6.64 -4.00 5.81
C VAL A 46 6.94 -3.57 4.38
N SER A 47 5.88 -3.30 3.64
CA SER A 47 5.97 -2.86 2.24
C SER A 47 6.62 -1.49 2.13
N THR A 48 7.10 -1.14 0.95
CA THR A 48 7.73 0.15 0.65
C THR A 48 6.76 1.33 0.93
N ASN A 49 7.30 2.43 1.44
CA ASN A 49 6.53 3.63 1.79
C ASN A 49 5.28 3.33 2.65
N SER A 50 5.41 2.36 3.55
CA SER A 50 4.33 1.86 4.38
C SER A 50 4.76 1.78 5.85
N TYR A 51 3.78 1.59 6.71
CA TYR A 51 4.01 1.35 8.13
C TYR A 51 3.00 0.37 8.71
N GLY A 52 3.39 -0.29 9.79
CA GLY A 52 2.52 -1.08 10.64
C GLY A 52 2.57 -0.57 12.08
N MET A 53 1.42 -0.49 12.73
CA MET A 53 1.37 -0.20 14.17
C MET A 53 1.42 -1.52 14.93
N LEU A 54 2.52 -1.76 15.66
CA LEU A 54 2.77 -2.99 16.38
C LEU A 54 2.90 -2.74 17.86
N THR A 55 2.53 -3.74 18.65
CA THR A 55 2.61 -3.71 20.11
C THR A 55 3.99 -4.12 20.61
N PHE A 56 4.58 -3.30 21.48
CA PHE A 56 5.83 -3.59 22.17
C PHE A 56 5.66 -3.53 23.67
N ASN A 57 6.38 -4.38 24.38
CA ASN A 57 6.35 -4.49 25.83
C ASN A 57 7.70 -4.13 26.44
N LYS A 58 7.68 -3.48 27.61
CA LYS A 58 8.86 -3.26 28.44
C LYS A 58 8.47 -3.41 29.89
N GLY A 59 8.89 -4.51 30.54
CA GLY A 59 8.41 -4.84 31.88
C GLY A 59 6.90 -5.06 31.90
N ALA A 60 6.18 -4.26 32.70
CA ALA A 60 4.72 -4.27 32.78
C ALA A 60 4.03 -3.27 31.85
N SER A 61 4.80 -2.46 31.14
CA SER A 61 4.26 -1.45 30.21
C SER A 61 4.10 -2.02 28.81
N SER A 62 3.03 -1.61 28.12
CA SER A 62 2.76 -1.91 26.74
C SER A 62 2.56 -0.62 25.96
N VAL A 63 3.07 -0.53 24.75
CA VAL A 63 2.93 0.64 23.86
C VAL A 63 2.69 0.17 22.43
N TYR A 64 2.10 1.03 21.62
CA TYR A 64 2.09 0.85 20.17
C TYR A 64 3.23 1.64 19.56
N ALA A 65 3.95 1.06 18.62
CA ALA A 65 4.99 1.75 17.87
C ALA A 65 4.71 1.65 16.36
N ASP A 66 4.93 2.75 15.65
CA ASP A 66 4.85 2.79 14.19
C ASP A 66 6.16 2.25 13.60
N VAL A 67 6.12 1.05 13.07
CA VAL A 67 7.24 0.43 12.35
C VAL A 67 7.13 0.82 10.89
N ILE A 68 8.08 1.59 10.38
CA ILE A 68 8.02 2.22 9.07
C ILE A 68 9.13 1.73 8.14
N ASN A 69 8.78 1.57 6.87
CA ASN A 69 9.72 1.29 5.79
C ASN A 69 9.69 2.44 4.78
N LEU A 70 10.77 3.22 4.71
CA LEU A 70 10.97 4.32 3.76
C LEU A 70 11.84 3.90 2.57
N GLY A 71 12.21 2.61 2.49
CA GLY A 71 13.03 2.03 1.43
C GLY A 71 12.24 1.62 0.20
N ILE A 72 12.98 1.15 -0.82
CA ILE A 72 12.44 0.69 -2.10
C ILE A 72 12.17 -0.82 -2.15
N ASN A 73 12.58 -1.56 -1.13
CA ASN A 73 12.34 -3.00 -0.98
C ASN A 73 11.37 -3.27 0.16
N GLU A 74 10.57 -4.32 0.06
CA GLU A 74 9.84 -4.85 1.22
C GLU A 74 10.83 -5.52 2.16
N VAL A 75 10.76 -5.21 3.45
CA VAL A 75 11.77 -5.65 4.44
C VAL A 75 11.14 -6.24 5.69
N GLY A 76 11.93 -6.99 6.47
CA GLY A 76 11.56 -7.45 7.80
C GLY A 76 11.59 -6.33 8.84
N LEU A 77 11.06 -6.59 10.04
CA LEU A 77 10.97 -5.60 11.11
C LEU A 77 12.34 -5.05 11.52
N GLU A 78 13.36 -5.88 11.51
CA GLU A 78 14.74 -5.53 11.90
C GLU A 78 15.40 -4.48 10.99
N ASP A 79 14.92 -4.36 9.75
CA ASP A 79 15.42 -3.40 8.76
C ASP A 79 14.56 -2.13 8.70
N CYS A 80 13.50 -2.06 9.50
CA CYS A 80 12.62 -0.91 9.58
C CYS A 80 13.14 0.16 10.57
N LEU A 81 12.53 1.34 10.47
CA LEU A 81 12.63 2.37 11.49
C LEU A 81 11.41 2.30 12.43
N ILE A 82 11.57 2.81 13.64
CA ILE A 82 10.46 3.19 14.51
C ILE A 82 10.19 4.68 14.28
N GLY A 83 9.07 4.97 13.63
CA GLY A 83 8.68 6.33 13.24
C GLY A 83 7.88 7.05 14.30
N GLY A 84 7.40 6.33 15.31
CA GLY A 84 6.58 6.92 16.36
C GLY A 84 6.18 5.95 17.45
N ILE A 85 5.52 6.46 18.46
CA ILE A 85 5.05 5.68 19.62
C ILE A 85 3.75 6.29 20.16
N SER A 86 2.83 5.41 20.54
CA SER A 86 1.62 5.75 21.27
C SER A 86 1.69 5.18 22.67
N VAL A 87 1.55 6.04 23.68
CA VAL A 87 1.59 5.70 25.11
C VAL A 87 0.25 6.02 25.74
N ASP A 88 -0.44 5.01 26.25
CA ASP A 88 -1.69 5.13 27.00
C ASP A 88 -1.45 4.92 28.51
N GLY A 89 -1.38 6.01 29.23
CA GLY A 89 -1.25 6.02 30.70
C GLY A 89 -2.54 5.74 31.46
N SER A 90 -3.65 5.49 30.75
CA SER A 90 -4.93 5.13 31.38
C SER A 90 -5.07 3.62 31.56
N TYR A 91 -4.41 2.81 30.69
CA TYR A 91 -4.56 1.35 30.67
C TYR A 91 -3.23 0.60 30.56
N ASP A 92 -2.35 1.01 29.66
CA ASP A 92 -1.22 0.19 29.21
C ASP A 92 0.10 0.53 29.94
N VAL A 93 0.17 1.73 30.54
CA VAL A 93 1.34 2.21 31.27
C VAL A 93 0.93 2.73 32.64
N ASP A 94 1.45 2.12 33.71
CA ASP A 94 1.22 2.60 35.08
C ASP A 94 2.09 3.84 35.39
N LEU A 95 1.53 5.03 35.20
CA LEU A 95 2.19 6.32 35.43
C LEU A 95 2.57 6.57 36.93
N THR A 96 2.14 5.69 37.82
CA THR A 96 2.61 5.74 39.24
C THR A 96 3.94 5.01 39.43
N ALA A 97 4.26 4.07 38.54
CA ALA A 97 5.47 3.26 38.57
C ALA A 97 6.52 3.71 37.54
N VAL A 98 6.07 4.29 36.39
CA VAL A 98 6.90 4.68 35.28
C VAL A 98 6.73 6.17 34.99
N SER A 99 7.85 6.88 34.80
CA SER A 99 7.83 8.29 34.38
C SER A 99 7.89 8.40 32.85
N VAL A 100 6.95 9.15 32.23
CA VAL A 100 6.95 9.49 30.83
C VAL A 100 6.95 11.00 30.69
N LYS A 101 7.97 11.55 30.02
CA LYS A 101 8.14 12.99 29.84
C LYS A 101 8.30 13.37 28.37
N LEU A 102 7.74 14.51 28.04
CA LEU A 102 7.89 15.19 26.76
C LEU A 102 8.80 16.43 26.93
N PRO A 103 9.31 17.02 25.85
CA PRO A 103 10.04 18.29 25.89
C PRO A 103 9.35 19.35 26.77
N GLY A 104 10.11 20.26 27.37
CA GLY A 104 9.55 21.35 28.19
C GLY A 104 9.01 20.90 29.55
N ASP A 105 9.53 19.80 30.12
CA ASP A 105 9.13 19.22 31.40
C ASP A 105 7.65 18.80 31.48
N ILE A 106 7.01 18.52 30.34
CA ILE A 106 5.64 18.00 30.29
C ILE A 106 5.64 16.51 30.68
N GLU A 107 5.08 16.16 31.81
CA GLU A 107 5.04 14.78 32.31
C GLU A 107 3.62 14.21 32.30
N LEU A 108 3.46 13.00 31.72
CA LEU A 108 2.20 12.28 31.73
C LEU A 108 1.73 11.99 33.16
N GLY A 109 0.43 12.07 33.39
CA GLY A 109 -0.18 11.93 34.73
C GLY A 109 -0.07 13.16 35.60
N LYS A 110 0.65 14.22 35.18
CA LYS A 110 0.86 15.46 35.98
C LYS A 110 0.52 16.74 35.23
N ALA A 111 0.98 16.87 33.99
CA ALA A 111 0.80 18.09 33.19
C ALA A 111 -0.69 18.34 32.86
N THR A 112 -1.11 19.58 33.03
CA THR A 112 -2.46 20.05 32.71
C THR A 112 -2.54 20.63 31.31
N LEU A 113 -3.76 20.90 30.84
CA LEU A 113 -4.00 21.59 29.56
C LEU A 113 -3.27 22.95 29.49
N ASP A 114 -3.27 23.70 30.61
CA ASP A 114 -2.62 25.00 30.67
C ASP A 114 -1.08 24.88 30.65
N ASP A 115 -0.53 23.86 31.30
CA ASP A 115 0.93 23.60 31.24
C ASP A 115 1.39 23.29 29.82
N ILE A 116 0.64 22.45 29.08
CA ILE A 116 0.93 22.09 27.69
C ILE A 116 0.90 23.33 26.79
N LYS A 117 -0.16 24.14 26.91
CA LYS A 117 -0.28 25.37 26.10
C LYS A 117 0.78 26.42 26.49
N ALA A 118 1.19 26.47 27.73
CA ALA A 118 2.27 27.35 28.17
C ALA A 118 3.63 26.91 27.61
N ALA A 119 3.87 25.59 27.50
CA ALA A 119 5.10 25.05 26.95
C ALA A 119 5.18 25.15 25.41
N TYR A 120 4.09 24.81 24.72
CA TYR A 120 4.12 24.60 23.25
C TYR A 120 3.33 25.64 22.45
N GLY A 121 2.58 26.53 23.14
CA GLY A 121 1.69 27.48 22.48
C GLY A 121 0.37 26.86 22.06
N GLU A 122 -0.33 27.55 21.13
CA GLU A 122 -1.61 27.02 20.63
C GLU A 122 -1.39 25.84 19.67
N PRO A 123 -2.15 24.77 19.84
CA PRO A 123 -2.07 23.61 18.95
C PRO A 123 -2.59 23.92 17.53
N SER A 124 -2.20 23.08 16.57
CA SER A 124 -2.70 23.13 15.20
C SER A 124 -4.19 22.77 15.10
N ASP A 125 -4.64 21.83 15.97
CA ASP A 125 -6.06 21.46 16.11
C ASP A 125 -6.39 21.09 17.55
N THR A 126 -7.66 21.24 17.92
CA THR A 126 -8.19 20.88 19.25
C THR A 126 -9.51 20.14 19.11
N TYR A 127 -9.57 18.92 19.64
CA TYR A 127 -10.79 18.14 19.75
C TYR A 127 -11.30 18.15 21.19
N GLU A 128 -12.55 18.58 21.38
CA GLU A 128 -13.24 18.59 22.68
C GLU A 128 -14.23 17.41 22.77
N GLY A 129 -13.82 16.30 23.38
CA GLY A 129 -14.68 15.16 23.65
C GLY A 129 -15.32 15.19 25.03
N ASP A 130 -16.15 14.22 25.35
CA ASP A 130 -16.79 14.10 26.68
C ASP A 130 -15.79 13.68 27.77
N LEU A 131 -14.83 12.84 27.44
CA LEU A 131 -13.85 12.25 28.37
C LEU A 131 -12.52 12.99 28.40
N TYR A 132 -12.08 13.54 27.28
CA TYR A 132 -10.79 14.21 27.14
C TYR A 132 -10.84 15.36 26.14
N THR A 133 -9.86 16.24 26.25
CA THR A 133 -9.48 17.22 25.24
C THR A 133 -8.21 16.74 24.56
N LYS A 134 -8.22 16.61 23.24
CA LYS A 134 -7.03 16.26 22.46
C LYS A 134 -6.46 17.49 21.78
N LEU A 135 -5.16 17.73 21.95
CA LEU A 135 -4.39 18.77 21.30
C LEU A 135 -3.48 18.15 20.26
N THR A 136 -3.51 18.65 19.04
CA THR A 136 -2.64 18.21 17.96
C THR A 136 -1.62 19.29 17.63
N TYR A 137 -0.35 18.93 17.65
CA TYR A 137 0.78 19.76 17.21
C TYR A 137 1.36 19.13 15.95
N GLU A 138 0.97 19.65 14.79
CA GLU A 138 1.38 19.15 13.47
C GLU A 138 2.46 20.07 12.89
N LYS A 139 3.56 19.48 12.41
CA LYS A 139 4.64 20.17 11.68
C LYS A 139 4.48 19.96 10.17
N ASP A 140 4.19 18.72 9.77
CA ASP A 140 3.96 18.30 8.38
C ASP A 140 3.18 16.98 8.38
N SER A 141 2.80 16.46 7.21
CA SER A 141 2.18 15.13 7.08
C SER A 141 3.03 14.06 7.75
N TYR A 142 2.41 13.25 8.60
CA TYR A 142 3.08 12.22 9.42
C TYR A 142 4.20 12.76 10.35
N GLN A 143 4.15 14.06 10.66
CA GLN A 143 5.00 14.71 11.65
C GLN A 143 4.13 15.45 12.65
N GLU A 144 3.64 14.74 13.66
CA GLU A 144 2.65 15.24 14.60
C GLU A 144 2.80 14.67 16.01
N VAL A 145 2.31 15.41 16.98
CA VAL A 145 2.15 14.94 18.35
C VAL A 145 0.73 15.24 18.82
N GLU A 146 0.01 14.20 19.18
CA GLU A 146 -1.32 14.30 19.75
C GLU A 146 -1.25 14.06 21.28
N LEU A 147 -1.91 14.92 22.04
CA LEU A 147 -1.88 14.93 23.51
C LEU A 147 -3.32 14.90 24.03
N SER A 148 -3.69 13.81 24.75
CA SER A 148 -5.03 13.68 25.34
C SER A 148 -5.01 14.01 26.82
N VAL A 149 -5.64 15.15 27.19
CA VAL A 149 -5.84 15.59 28.57
C VAL A 149 -7.22 15.14 29.05
N PHE A 150 -7.25 14.26 30.04
CA PHE A 150 -8.50 13.69 30.56
C PHE A 150 -9.21 14.67 31.49
N LYS A 151 -10.54 14.73 31.39
CA LYS A 151 -11.35 15.73 32.10
C LYS A 151 -11.64 15.40 33.56
N ASP A 152 -11.46 14.15 33.98
CA ASP A 152 -11.71 13.67 35.33
C ASP A 152 -10.74 14.27 36.34
N ASP A 153 -9.47 14.41 35.98
CA ASP A 153 -8.44 14.99 36.85
C ASP A 153 -7.64 16.13 36.18
N ASN A 154 -8.00 16.50 34.96
CA ASN A 154 -7.34 17.51 34.14
C ASN A 154 -5.85 17.25 33.96
N THR A 155 -5.46 15.98 33.70
CA THR A 155 -4.07 15.60 33.43
C THR A 155 -3.89 14.94 32.07
N LEU A 156 -2.71 15.14 31.48
CA LEU A 156 -2.28 14.45 30.28
C LEU A 156 -2.12 12.95 30.55
N LYS A 157 -2.84 12.10 29.84
CA LYS A 157 -2.78 10.64 30.00
C LYS A 157 -2.23 9.92 28.81
N GLU A 158 -2.45 10.45 27.61
CA GLU A 158 -2.06 9.78 26.36
C GLU A 158 -1.23 10.71 25.50
N VAL A 159 -0.24 10.14 24.85
CA VAL A 159 0.54 10.78 23.81
C VAL A 159 0.66 9.85 22.62
N ASP A 160 0.37 10.37 21.44
CA ASP A 160 0.70 9.75 20.17
C ASP A 160 1.70 10.68 19.46
N MET A 161 2.91 10.18 19.25
CA MET A 161 4.00 10.93 18.62
C MET A 161 4.45 10.22 17.36
N ARG A 162 4.46 10.94 16.24
CA ARG A 162 4.80 10.41 14.93
C ARG A 162 5.75 11.34 14.20
N ASN A 163 6.83 10.80 13.67
CA ASN A 163 7.76 11.46 12.78
C ASN A 163 8.29 10.48 11.74
N PHE A 164 7.77 10.57 10.52
CA PHE A 164 8.17 9.72 9.39
C PHE A 164 9.18 10.45 8.48
N GLU A 165 9.91 11.42 9.03
CA GLU A 165 10.97 12.09 8.31
C GLU A 165 12.09 11.10 7.95
N GLU A 166 12.50 11.09 6.68
CA GLU A 166 13.61 10.26 6.23
C GLU A 166 14.93 10.78 6.83
N PRO A 167 15.70 9.95 7.55
CA PRO A 167 17.03 10.34 8.01
C PRO A 167 17.98 10.65 6.84
N GLU A 168 18.87 11.63 7.00
CA GLU A 168 19.81 12.06 5.94
C GLU A 168 20.67 10.90 5.39
N ASP A 169 21.04 9.94 6.23
CA ASP A 169 21.89 8.80 5.88
C ASP A 169 21.09 7.49 5.73
N TYR A 170 19.78 7.57 5.49
CA TYR A 170 18.93 6.38 5.36
C TYR A 170 19.25 5.59 4.10
N ASP A 171 19.54 4.29 4.26
CA ASP A 171 19.73 3.39 3.13
C ASP A 171 18.39 2.90 2.61
N LYS A 172 17.99 3.42 1.45
CA LYS A 172 16.73 3.01 0.77
C LYS A 172 16.78 1.61 0.16
N GLY A 173 17.94 0.97 0.17
CA GLY A 173 18.18 -0.29 -0.53
C GLY A 173 18.58 -0.08 -2.00
N THR A 174 18.71 -1.18 -2.71
CA THR A 174 19.16 -1.22 -4.10
C THR A 174 18.15 -1.96 -4.97
N VAL A 175 18.10 -1.59 -6.26
CA VAL A 175 17.32 -2.32 -7.27
C VAL A 175 18.00 -3.65 -7.54
N SER A 176 17.23 -4.74 -7.58
CA SER A 176 17.76 -6.07 -7.92
C SER A 176 18.17 -6.13 -9.40
N ASP A 177 19.38 -6.63 -9.65
CA ASP A 177 19.86 -6.92 -11.00
C ASP A 177 19.41 -8.31 -11.50
N GLU A 178 18.79 -9.12 -10.64
CA GLU A 178 18.34 -10.46 -10.96
C GLU A 178 16.96 -10.43 -11.63
N VAL A 179 16.79 -11.25 -12.69
CA VAL A 179 15.49 -11.51 -13.28
C VAL A 179 14.76 -12.52 -12.39
N PRO A 180 13.58 -12.17 -11.82
CA PRO A 180 12.86 -13.07 -10.92
C PRO A 180 12.47 -14.39 -11.58
N ASP A 181 12.44 -15.48 -10.81
CA ASP A 181 12.07 -16.82 -11.30
C ASP A 181 10.65 -16.83 -11.91
N ILE A 182 9.71 -16.03 -11.38
CA ILE A 182 8.36 -15.89 -11.93
C ILE A 182 8.36 -15.32 -13.35
N VAL A 183 9.35 -14.48 -13.70
CA VAL A 183 9.53 -13.94 -15.06
C VAL A 183 10.18 -14.96 -15.97
N THR A 184 11.25 -15.63 -15.49
CA THR A 184 11.98 -16.62 -16.29
C THR A 184 11.17 -17.88 -16.56
N SER A 185 10.22 -18.23 -15.68
CA SER A 185 9.29 -19.35 -15.85
C SER A 185 8.05 -19.04 -16.66
N TYR A 186 7.83 -17.77 -17.04
CA TYR A 186 6.69 -17.39 -17.86
C TYR A 186 6.73 -18.06 -19.24
N GLU A 187 5.61 -18.67 -19.63
CA GLU A 187 5.43 -19.25 -20.95
C GLU A 187 4.19 -18.65 -21.60
N ALA A 188 4.36 -18.02 -22.77
CA ALA A 188 3.23 -17.55 -23.55
C ALA A 188 2.39 -18.74 -24.04
N PRO A 189 1.05 -18.63 -24.03
CA PRO A 189 0.20 -19.71 -24.52
C PRO A 189 0.37 -19.87 -26.03
N THR A 190 0.13 -21.08 -26.52
CA THR A 190 0.21 -21.39 -27.97
C THR A 190 -1.14 -21.28 -28.69
N ALA A 191 -2.23 -21.17 -27.93
CA ALA A 191 -3.59 -20.98 -28.41
C ALA A 191 -4.47 -20.40 -27.30
N LEU A 192 -5.59 -19.81 -27.69
CA LEU A 192 -6.68 -19.47 -26.76
C LEU A 192 -7.39 -20.75 -26.29
N GLY A 193 -7.89 -20.72 -25.06
CA GLY A 193 -8.72 -21.78 -24.50
C GLY A 193 -10.19 -21.67 -24.90
N ASP A 194 -11.02 -22.56 -24.34
CA ASP A 194 -12.46 -22.60 -24.57
C ASP A 194 -13.27 -21.92 -23.45
N ASP A 195 -12.61 -21.43 -22.42
CA ASP A 195 -13.24 -20.82 -21.24
C ASP A 195 -12.89 -19.33 -21.14
N MET A 196 -13.90 -18.47 -20.97
CA MET A 196 -13.70 -17.03 -20.82
C MET A 196 -12.82 -16.66 -19.63
N MET A 197 -12.67 -17.53 -18.63
CA MET A 197 -11.82 -17.34 -17.47
C MET A 197 -10.41 -17.93 -17.64
N ASP A 198 -10.09 -18.48 -18.80
CA ASP A 198 -8.70 -18.85 -19.12
C ASP A 198 -7.85 -17.59 -19.18
N THR A 199 -6.64 -17.68 -18.67
CA THR A 199 -5.70 -16.54 -18.61
C THR A 199 -5.17 -16.13 -20.00
N ALA A 200 -5.36 -16.98 -21.02
CA ALA A 200 -4.88 -16.73 -22.38
C ALA A 200 -5.71 -15.65 -23.09
N VAL A 201 -5.02 -14.64 -23.57
CA VAL A 201 -5.58 -13.50 -24.33
C VAL A 201 -4.74 -13.28 -25.58
N GLU A 202 -5.38 -13.09 -26.74
CA GLU A 202 -4.74 -12.55 -27.94
C GLU A 202 -4.85 -11.02 -27.92
N TYR A 203 -3.72 -10.34 -28.02
CA TYR A 203 -3.64 -8.89 -28.03
C TYR A 203 -2.73 -8.41 -29.13
N MET A 204 -3.29 -7.68 -30.08
CA MET A 204 -2.60 -7.21 -31.29
C MET A 204 -1.88 -8.34 -32.06
N GLY A 205 -2.52 -9.51 -32.12
CA GLY A 205 -2.03 -10.67 -32.89
C GLY A 205 -1.03 -11.56 -32.15
N ASP A 206 -0.64 -11.20 -30.91
CA ASP A 206 0.23 -11.99 -30.04
C ASP A 206 -0.56 -12.58 -28.86
N LEU A 207 -0.14 -13.75 -28.39
CA LEU A 207 -0.76 -14.45 -27.29
C LEU A 207 -0.03 -14.19 -25.99
N TYR A 208 -0.80 -13.87 -24.94
CA TYR A 208 -0.32 -13.67 -23.57
C TYR A 208 -1.14 -14.50 -22.59
N SER A 209 -0.50 -15.00 -21.55
CA SER A 209 -1.20 -15.55 -20.37
C SER A 209 -1.10 -14.52 -19.24
N LEU A 210 -2.24 -13.96 -18.82
CA LEU A 210 -2.26 -13.00 -17.73
C LEU A 210 -2.17 -13.69 -16.35
N PRO A 211 -1.42 -13.13 -15.39
CA PRO A 211 -0.56 -11.95 -15.57
C PRO A 211 0.67 -12.25 -16.43
N ALA A 212 1.04 -11.31 -17.28
CA ALA A 212 2.15 -11.46 -18.22
C ALA A 212 3.28 -10.45 -17.91
N PRO A 213 4.56 -10.85 -17.88
CA PRO A 213 5.63 -9.89 -17.64
C PRO A 213 5.77 -8.90 -18.80
N VAL A 214 6.17 -7.67 -18.47
CA VAL A 214 6.43 -6.63 -19.49
C VAL A 214 7.42 -7.11 -20.53
N SER A 215 8.40 -7.92 -20.14
CA SER A 215 9.37 -8.55 -21.07
C SER A 215 8.71 -9.41 -22.18
N ALA A 216 7.53 -10.01 -21.94
CA ALA A 216 6.79 -10.72 -22.97
C ALA A 216 6.21 -9.77 -24.01
N PHE A 217 5.82 -8.57 -23.62
CA PHE A 217 5.35 -7.52 -24.54
C PHE A 217 6.51 -6.96 -25.35
N THR A 218 7.64 -6.62 -24.70
CA THR A 218 8.81 -6.10 -25.43
C THR A 218 9.38 -7.12 -26.40
N ALA A 219 9.36 -8.41 -26.08
CA ALA A 219 9.73 -9.49 -27.00
C ALA A 219 8.84 -9.54 -28.24
N ASN A 220 7.59 -9.09 -28.16
CA ASN A 220 6.62 -8.99 -29.27
C ASN A 220 6.64 -7.63 -29.96
N GLY A 221 7.66 -6.80 -29.70
CA GLY A 221 7.88 -5.53 -30.39
C GLY A 221 7.12 -4.33 -29.79
N TRP A 222 6.67 -4.44 -28.54
CA TRP A 222 6.23 -3.27 -27.79
C TRP A 222 7.44 -2.50 -27.26
N GLU A 223 7.39 -1.20 -27.28
CA GLU A 223 8.42 -0.30 -26.78
C GLU A 223 7.88 0.49 -25.58
N ILE A 224 8.61 0.44 -24.45
CA ILE A 224 8.28 1.26 -23.29
C ILE A 224 8.63 2.71 -23.62
N GLN A 225 7.67 3.60 -23.44
CA GLN A 225 7.87 5.04 -23.61
C GLN A 225 8.33 5.62 -22.26
N ASP A 226 9.22 6.62 -22.32
CA ASP A 226 9.68 7.37 -21.15
C ASP A 226 10.20 6.48 -20.00
N ALA A 227 10.88 5.38 -20.34
CA ALA A 227 11.45 4.43 -19.37
C ALA A 227 12.48 5.08 -18.41
N GLU A 228 13.06 6.22 -18.79
CA GLU A 228 13.98 6.98 -17.95
C GLU A 228 13.27 7.63 -16.75
N ASP A 229 11.99 7.93 -16.88
CA ASP A 229 11.18 8.55 -15.82
C ASP A 229 10.75 7.53 -14.74
N THR A 230 10.71 6.22 -15.11
CA THR A 230 10.38 5.13 -14.20
C THR A 230 11.37 3.98 -14.40
N PRO A 231 12.61 4.10 -13.90
CA PRO A 231 13.66 3.12 -14.18
C PRO A 231 13.48 1.78 -13.45
N TYR A 232 12.69 1.75 -12.39
CA TYR A 232 12.37 0.56 -11.60
C TYR A 232 11.00 0.69 -10.94
N VAL A 233 10.50 -0.41 -10.42
CA VAL A 233 9.31 -0.46 -9.56
C VAL A 233 9.72 -1.03 -8.21
N GLU A 234 9.32 -0.36 -7.16
CA GLU A 234 9.57 -0.78 -5.77
C GLU A 234 8.99 -2.16 -5.48
N GLY A 235 9.50 -2.85 -4.46
CA GLY A 235 9.01 -4.17 -4.04
C GLY A 235 7.52 -4.14 -3.69
N GLY A 236 6.72 -5.02 -4.32
CA GLY A 236 5.25 -5.02 -4.16
C GLY A 236 4.56 -3.79 -4.75
N GLY A 237 5.29 -2.91 -5.44
CA GLY A 237 4.80 -1.64 -5.96
C GLY A 237 4.06 -1.75 -7.30
N ILE A 238 3.50 -0.62 -7.72
CA ILE A 238 2.76 -0.46 -8.99
C ILE A 238 3.34 0.74 -9.72
N ALA A 239 3.52 0.61 -11.03
CA ALA A 239 3.82 1.73 -11.90
C ALA A 239 2.82 1.81 -13.05
N PHE A 240 2.73 3.00 -13.64
CA PHE A 240 1.92 3.26 -14.82
C PHE A 240 2.88 3.60 -15.96
N ILE A 241 2.81 2.84 -17.04
CA ILE A 241 3.70 3.01 -18.18
C ILE A 241 2.91 3.09 -19.50
N ASP A 242 3.44 3.84 -20.43
CA ASP A 242 2.96 3.82 -21.80
C ASP A 242 3.84 2.89 -22.65
N MET A 243 3.21 2.00 -23.39
CA MET A 243 3.89 1.14 -24.34
C MET A 243 3.38 1.40 -25.75
N MET A 244 4.27 1.40 -26.73
CA MET A 244 3.96 1.66 -28.11
C MET A 244 4.27 0.47 -29.00
N LYS A 245 3.33 0.16 -29.92
CA LYS A 245 3.55 -0.78 -31.02
C LYS A 245 2.80 -0.29 -32.26
N ASN A 246 3.45 -0.26 -33.45
CA ASN A 246 2.85 0.17 -34.71
C ASN A 246 2.15 1.55 -34.65
N ASN A 247 2.78 2.53 -33.98
CA ASN A 247 2.25 3.88 -33.72
C ASN A 247 0.97 3.93 -32.87
N GLN A 248 0.67 2.86 -32.14
CA GLN A 248 -0.41 2.84 -31.16
C GLN A 248 0.18 2.81 -29.75
N SER A 249 -0.21 3.77 -28.92
CA SER A 249 0.21 3.86 -27.53
C SER A 249 -0.89 3.36 -26.61
N ILE A 250 -0.51 2.55 -25.63
CA ILE A 250 -1.41 2.00 -24.61
C ILE A 250 -0.81 2.22 -23.24
N HIS A 251 -1.66 2.62 -22.34
CA HIS A 251 -1.33 2.80 -20.93
C HIS A 251 -1.54 1.49 -20.17
N PHE A 252 -0.50 1.03 -19.48
CA PHE A 252 -0.52 -0.18 -18.66
C PHE A 252 -0.25 0.13 -17.20
N SER A 253 -1.00 -0.53 -16.34
CA SER A 253 -0.63 -0.70 -14.93
C SER A 253 0.26 -1.94 -14.82
N VAL A 254 1.46 -1.78 -14.28
CA VAL A 254 2.42 -2.88 -14.09
C VAL A 254 2.75 -3.06 -12.62
N TYR A 255 2.85 -4.31 -12.20
CA TYR A 255 2.95 -4.72 -10.81
C TYR A 255 4.27 -5.46 -10.57
N ASN A 256 5.03 -5.02 -9.59
CA ASN A 256 6.15 -5.79 -9.11
C ASN A 256 5.65 -6.86 -8.13
N GLU A 257 5.68 -8.12 -8.55
CA GLU A 257 5.22 -9.27 -7.77
C GLU A 257 6.29 -9.81 -6.79
N THR A 258 7.39 -9.08 -6.62
CA THR A 258 8.50 -9.47 -5.75
C THR A 258 8.71 -8.51 -4.59
N GLU A 259 9.43 -8.96 -3.56
CA GLU A 259 9.78 -8.13 -2.41
C GLU A 259 10.83 -7.05 -2.74
N ASN A 260 11.61 -7.26 -3.79
CA ASN A 260 12.70 -6.35 -4.17
C ASN A 260 12.30 -5.41 -5.28
N ALA A 261 12.81 -4.18 -5.24
CA ALA A 261 12.74 -3.26 -6.37
C ALA A 261 13.37 -3.90 -7.61
N THR A 262 12.72 -3.81 -8.76
CA THR A 262 13.13 -4.47 -9.99
C THR A 262 12.91 -3.60 -11.22
N ALA A 263 13.57 -3.92 -12.32
CA ALA A 263 13.37 -3.24 -13.60
C ALA A 263 11.92 -3.41 -14.11
N LEU A 264 11.45 -2.45 -14.91
CA LEU A 264 10.09 -2.47 -15.48
C LEU A 264 9.78 -3.76 -16.24
N GLU A 265 10.75 -4.31 -16.97
CA GLU A 265 10.60 -5.53 -17.77
C GLU A 265 10.26 -6.76 -16.93
N ASN A 266 10.57 -6.72 -15.62
CA ASN A 266 10.28 -7.79 -14.67
C ASN A 266 8.92 -7.66 -13.99
N CYS A 267 8.22 -6.55 -14.22
CA CYS A 267 6.88 -6.32 -13.67
C CYS A 267 5.81 -6.99 -14.53
N PHE A 268 4.62 -7.17 -13.98
CA PHE A 268 3.54 -7.91 -14.60
C PHE A 268 2.36 -7.02 -14.97
N VAL A 269 1.83 -7.24 -16.15
CA VAL A 269 0.55 -6.72 -16.61
C VAL A 269 -0.53 -7.72 -16.18
N ARG A 270 -1.49 -7.29 -15.37
CA ARG A 270 -2.60 -8.12 -14.90
C ARG A 270 -3.87 -7.90 -15.69
N GLU A 271 -3.97 -6.76 -16.39
CA GLU A 271 -5.17 -6.36 -17.12
C GLU A 271 -4.85 -5.92 -18.53
N LEU A 272 -5.65 -6.41 -19.47
CA LEU A 272 -5.69 -5.93 -20.83
C LEU A 272 -7.13 -5.53 -21.18
N SER A 273 -7.27 -4.41 -21.88
CA SER A 273 -8.56 -3.92 -22.34
C SER A 273 -8.51 -3.43 -23.78
N PHE A 274 -9.66 -3.47 -24.44
CA PHE A 274 -9.85 -3.00 -25.79
C PHE A 274 -11.24 -2.36 -25.96
N ALA A 275 -11.33 -1.22 -26.64
CA ALA A 275 -12.56 -0.49 -26.86
C ALA A 275 -12.70 0.02 -28.30
N THR A 276 -13.93 0.33 -28.73
CA THR A 276 -14.29 0.68 -30.11
C THR A 276 -14.07 2.12 -30.52
N TYR A 277 -13.54 2.97 -29.67
CA TYR A 277 -13.38 4.42 -29.97
C TYR A 277 -12.47 4.69 -31.15
N ASP A 278 -11.59 3.76 -31.46
CA ASP A 278 -10.67 3.83 -32.59
C ASP A 278 -10.76 2.53 -33.39
N PRO A 279 -11.38 2.56 -34.57
CA PRO A 279 -11.49 1.37 -35.42
C PRO A 279 -10.13 0.87 -35.93
N GLU A 280 -9.07 1.65 -35.83
CA GLU A 280 -7.69 1.23 -36.10
C GLU A 280 -6.97 0.70 -34.87
N SER A 281 -7.66 0.66 -33.73
CA SER A 281 -7.10 0.26 -32.46
C SER A 281 -6.78 -1.25 -32.41
N ILE A 282 -6.12 -1.62 -31.33
CA ILE A 282 -5.60 -2.96 -31.08
C ILE A 282 -6.72 -3.98 -30.96
N ALA A 283 -6.65 -5.03 -31.76
CA ALA A 283 -7.59 -6.14 -31.65
C ALA A 283 -7.27 -7.00 -30.45
N MET A 284 -8.29 -7.35 -29.67
CA MET A 284 -8.23 -8.23 -28.52
C MET A 284 -9.23 -9.36 -28.65
N LYS A 285 -8.81 -10.58 -28.29
CA LYS A 285 -9.65 -11.75 -28.27
C LYS A 285 -9.40 -12.54 -27.00
N LEU A 286 -10.46 -12.87 -26.28
CA LEU A 286 -10.43 -13.73 -25.11
C LEU A 286 -10.60 -15.19 -25.50
N SER A 287 -10.24 -16.09 -24.59
CA SER A 287 -10.63 -17.50 -24.65
C SER A 287 -12.15 -17.63 -24.73
N GLY A 288 -12.64 -18.73 -25.32
CA GLY A 288 -14.05 -18.88 -25.64
C GLY A 288 -14.51 -18.13 -26.90
N ASP A 289 -13.56 -17.68 -27.74
CA ASP A 289 -13.80 -16.96 -29.00
C ASP A 289 -14.52 -15.60 -28.83
N ILE A 290 -14.29 -14.94 -27.70
CA ILE A 290 -14.94 -13.69 -27.30
C ILE A 290 -14.11 -12.50 -27.75
N THR A 291 -14.77 -11.55 -28.42
CA THR A 291 -14.16 -10.30 -28.88
C THR A 291 -15.18 -9.16 -28.82
N LEU A 292 -14.81 -7.98 -29.33
CA LEU A 292 -15.74 -6.87 -29.51
C LEU A 292 -16.96 -7.31 -30.33
N GLY A 293 -18.12 -6.76 -29.98
CA GLY A 293 -19.38 -7.13 -30.61
C GLY A 293 -20.02 -8.41 -30.06
N ALA A 294 -19.42 -9.04 -29.05
CA ALA A 294 -20.04 -10.17 -28.37
C ALA A 294 -21.41 -9.80 -27.80
N ASP A 295 -22.38 -10.72 -27.91
CA ASP A 295 -23.75 -10.49 -27.44
C ASP A 295 -23.88 -10.67 -25.95
N LYS A 296 -24.50 -9.73 -25.27
CA LYS A 296 -24.66 -9.72 -23.80
C LYS A 296 -25.36 -10.98 -23.27
N ALA A 297 -26.45 -11.39 -23.92
CA ALA A 297 -27.20 -12.56 -23.51
C ALA A 297 -26.43 -13.88 -23.74
N GLU A 298 -25.63 -13.93 -24.81
CA GLU A 298 -24.72 -15.07 -25.06
C GLU A 298 -23.61 -15.15 -23.99
N LEU A 299 -23.01 -14.02 -23.62
CA LEU A 299 -22.00 -13.97 -22.56
C LEU A 299 -22.54 -14.43 -21.22
N ILE A 300 -23.74 -13.98 -20.83
CA ILE A 300 -24.41 -14.42 -19.61
C ILE A 300 -24.69 -15.93 -19.66
N LYS A 301 -25.19 -16.43 -20.79
CA LYS A 301 -25.44 -17.85 -20.96
C LYS A 301 -24.15 -18.69 -20.81
N MET A 302 -23.05 -18.27 -21.42
CA MET A 302 -21.76 -18.94 -21.29
C MET A 302 -21.28 -18.95 -19.83
N ALA A 303 -21.48 -17.85 -19.10
CA ALA A 303 -21.16 -17.75 -17.68
C ALA A 303 -22.02 -18.70 -16.84
N ASP A 304 -23.33 -18.75 -17.08
CA ASP A 304 -24.27 -19.63 -16.38
C ASP A 304 -23.95 -21.13 -16.61
N GLU A 305 -23.57 -21.53 -17.83
CA GLU A 305 -23.17 -22.89 -18.18
C GLU A 305 -21.91 -23.34 -17.38
N LYS A 306 -21.05 -22.42 -17.00
CA LYS A 306 -19.85 -22.65 -16.18
C LYS A 306 -20.09 -22.44 -14.69
N GLY A 307 -21.24 -21.93 -14.29
CA GLY A 307 -21.57 -21.60 -12.91
C GLY A 307 -20.87 -20.35 -12.39
N TYR A 308 -20.50 -19.44 -13.28
CA TYR A 308 -19.89 -18.16 -12.94
C TYR A 308 -20.92 -17.13 -12.46
N ILE A 309 -20.49 -16.12 -11.78
CA ILE A 309 -21.33 -15.03 -11.30
C ILE A 309 -21.29 -13.91 -12.33
N SER A 310 -22.48 -13.45 -12.75
CA SER A 310 -22.67 -12.28 -13.59
C SER A 310 -23.20 -11.11 -12.79
N GLU A 311 -22.53 -9.97 -12.85
CA GLU A 311 -22.96 -8.70 -12.27
C GLU A 311 -23.20 -7.72 -13.41
N GLU A 312 -24.45 -7.25 -13.57
CA GLU A 312 -24.82 -6.44 -14.72
C GLU A 312 -25.68 -5.23 -14.36
N ASN A 313 -25.65 -4.23 -15.24
CA ASN A 313 -26.63 -3.17 -15.38
C ASN A 313 -26.89 -2.91 -16.88
N ASP A 314 -27.54 -1.80 -17.25
CA ASP A 314 -27.93 -1.54 -18.64
C ASP A 314 -26.75 -1.52 -19.63
N ASP A 315 -25.59 -1.02 -19.23
CA ASP A 315 -24.41 -0.76 -20.05
C ASP A 315 -23.13 -1.50 -19.62
N TYR A 316 -23.25 -2.44 -18.70
CA TYR A 316 -22.12 -3.09 -18.05
C TYR A 316 -22.40 -4.55 -17.74
N LEU A 317 -21.40 -5.39 -17.87
CA LEU A 317 -21.41 -6.80 -17.48
C LEU A 317 -20.00 -7.18 -16.96
N ARG A 318 -19.91 -7.65 -15.72
CA ARG A 318 -18.71 -8.29 -15.19
C ARG A 318 -19.01 -9.73 -14.84
N ILE A 319 -18.15 -10.64 -15.26
CA ILE A 319 -18.25 -12.08 -15.02
C ILE A 319 -17.01 -12.53 -14.26
N TYR A 320 -17.19 -13.34 -13.20
CA TYR A 320 -16.11 -13.84 -12.37
C TYR A 320 -16.46 -15.21 -11.77
N PRO A 321 -15.43 -16.08 -11.46
CA PRO A 321 -15.69 -17.46 -11.04
C PRO A 321 -16.43 -17.62 -9.72
N ASN A 322 -16.13 -16.77 -8.74
CA ASN A 322 -16.72 -16.80 -7.40
C ASN A 322 -16.55 -15.44 -6.71
N LYS A 323 -17.18 -15.24 -5.55
CA LYS A 323 -17.17 -13.95 -4.84
C LYS A 323 -15.79 -13.45 -4.45
N ASP A 324 -14.87 -14.35 -4.14
CA ASP A 324 -13.50 -14.00 -3.74
C ASP A 324 -12.63 -13.57 -4.93
N SER A 325 -13.06 -13.95 -6.15
CA SER A 325 -12.38 -13.60 -7.41
C SER A 325 -12.87 -12.29 -8.04
N LYS A 326 -13.90 -11.65 -7.51
CA LYS A 326 -14.56 -10.46 -8.14
C LYS A 326 -13.61 -9.35 -8.59
N ILE A 327 -12.53 -9.13 -7.85
CA ILE A 327 -11.54 -8.08 -8.15
C ILE A 327 -10.19 -8.65 -8.65
N ARG A 328 -10.02 -9.97 -8.63
CA ARG A 328 -8.76 -10.64 -8.96
C ARG A 328 -8.78 -11.36 -10.29
N ASN A 329 -9.91 -11.99 -10.61
CA ASN A 329 -10.05 -12.77 -11.84
C ASN A 329 -11.43 -12.51 -12.44
N TYR A 330 -11.49 -11.69 -13.46
CA TYR A 330 -12.75 -11.34 -14.11
C TYR A 330 -12.56 -10.99 -15.60
N VAL A 331 -13.66 -11.08 -16.32
CA VAL A 331 -13.84 -10.43 -17.62
C VAL A 331 -14.94 -9.39 -17.51
N GLU A 332 -14.78 -8.27 -18.19
CA GLU A 332 -15.69 -7.15 -18.13
C GLU A 332 -16.02 -6.62 -19.51
N PHE A 333 -17.26 -6.20 -19.69
CA PHE A 333 -17.79 -5.72 -20.94
C PHE A 333 -18.59 -4.44 -20.72
N TRP A 334 -18.36 -3.44 -21.57
CA TRP A 334 -19.20 -2.25 -21.65
C TRP A 334 -19.98 -2.25 -22.96
N PHE A 335 -21.24 -1.79 -22.89
CA PHE A 335 -22.20 -1.76 -23.99
C PHE A 335 -22.57 -0.30 -24.28
N ASN A 336 -22.56 0.10 -25.56
CA ASN A 336 -22.88 1.48 -25.92
C ASN A 336 -24.40 1.64 -26.08
N LYS A 337 -25.02 2.51 -25.27
CA LYS A 337 -26.46 2.78 -25.32
C LYS A 337 -26.95 3.44 -26.60
N ASP A 338 -26.06 4.17 -27.27
CA ASP A 338 -26.42 4.98 -28.45
C ASP A 338 -26.33 4.20 -29.77
N GLU A 339 -25.70 3.00 -29.79
CA GLU A 339 -25.53 2.17 -30.98
C GLU A 339 -26.31 0.85 -30.88
N ASP A 340 -25.71 -0.18 -30.30
CA ASP A 340 -26.35 -1.49 -30.06
C ASP A 340 -26.06 -1.91 -28.61
N SER A 341 -26.99 -1.67 -27.72
CA SER A 341 -26.88 -1.92 -26.29
C SER A 341 -26.70 -3.41 -25.92
N ASN A 342 -26.81 -4.31 -26.90
CA ASN A 342 -26.60 -5.74 -26.71
C ASN A 342 -25.22 -6.22 -27.17
N LYS A 343 -24.42 -5.35 -27.81
CA LYS A 343 -23.11 -5.69 -28.36
C LYS A 343 -21.98 -5.03 -27.53
N ALA A 344 -20.98 -5.83 -27.15
CA ALA A 344 -19.86 -5.32 -26.39
C ALA A 344 -19.06 -4.27 -27.17
N ALA A 345 -18.99 -3.07 -26.62
CA ALA A 345 -18.21 -1.95 -27.12
C ALA A 345 -16.80 -1.92 -26.51
N SER A 346 -16.59 -2.55 -25.35
CA SER A 346 -15.27 -2.81 -24.80
C SER A 346 -15.21 -4.19 -24.16
N VAL A 347 -14.01 -4.73 -24.09
CA VAL A 347 -13.69 -6.01 -23.47
C VAL A 347 -12.47 -5.81 -22.58
N THR A 348 -12.52 -6.30 -21.36
CA THR A 348 -11.41 -6.29 -20.41
C THR A 348 -11.23 -7.69 -19.83
N ALA A 349 -9.99 -8.15 -19.69
CA ALA A 349 -9.62 -9.32 -18.93
C ALA A 349 -8.64 -8.94 -17.85
N HIS A 350 -8.88 -9.40 -16.62
CA HIS A 350 -8.02 -9.18 -15.46
C HIS A 350 -7.76 -10.51 -14.74
N HIS A 351 -6.49 -10.82 -14.50
CA HIS A 351 -6.05 -12.00 -13.77
C HIS A 351 -4.87 -11.65 -12.85
N GLU A 352 -4.98 -12.09 -11.57
CA GLU A 352 -3.91 -12.01 -10.55
C GLU A 352 -3.27 -13.38 -10.30
#